data_7206ac70af59311c870fac0074f6eeb0
#
_entry.id   7206ac70af59311c870fac0074f6eeb0
#
_cell.length_a   1.000
_cell.length_b   1.000
_cell.length_c   1.000
_cell.angle_alpha   90.00
_cell.angle_beta   90.00
_cell.angle_gamma   90.00
#
_symmetry.space_group_name_H-M   'P 1'
#
loop_
_entity.id
_entity.type
_entity.pdbx_description
1 polymer ?
#
loop_
_entity_poly.entity_id
_entity_poly.type
_entity_poly.pdbx_seq_one_letter_code
_entity_poly.pdbx_strand_id
1 'polypeptide(L)'
;MENTNVANHNSYLLSSLTQVIDIAICIGIYLGLANMADITFDKELLKTTILVGMIYTACVVKGGVIFYKSNIKDVQVVLLVLRNVGLFTLGSLFLIPLGEFRMLPLSYSLLYVVLLFCASCLFRLSMRLVIKQYRMKEKNRKNVILVGSTENNVNLAHEMMTHPYHGYRVCGYFDFEENIKFSKDCEYLGRPKQVVDYLKHNKINEVYCCLPSRNREVILEIMHYCVKNIVHFYSVPNVSNYIQHRMHLCMLGK
;
A
#
# COMPACT_ATOMS: atom_id res chain seq x y z
N MET A 1 10.16 15.52 9.40
CA MET A 1 10.77 14.20 9.20
C MET A 1 10.15 13.08 10.03
N GLU A 2 9.58 13.37 11.20
CA GLU A 2 9.08 12.34 12.15
C GLU A 2 7.76 11.67 11.72
N ASN A 3 6.88 12.33 11.00
CA ASN A 3 5.57 11.77 10.60
C ASN A 3 5.57 10.94 9.31
N THR A 4 6.55 11.10 8.44
CA THR A 4 6.80 10.10 7.37
C THR A 4 7.21 8.77 7.97
N ASN A 5 7.83 8.79 9.17
CA ASN A 5 8.20 7.60 9.92
C ASN A 5 6.98 6.87 10.51
N VAL A 6 5.96 7.55 11.01
CA VAL A 6 4.78 6.90 11.63
C VAL A 6 3.88 6.24 10.58
N ALA A 7 3.61 6.90 9.45
CA ALA A 7 2.85 6.29 8.35
C ALA A 7 3.61 5.12 7.71
N ASN A 8 4.93 5.25 7.57
CA ASN A 8 5.80 4.16 7.14
C ASN A 8 5.86 3.05 8.21
N HIS A 9 5.97 3.39 9.49
CA HIS A 9 6.06 2.41 10.58
C HIS A 9 4.83 1.50 10.64
N ASN A 10 3.62 2.05 10.54
CA ASN A 10 2.38 1.26 10.51
C ASN A 10 2.30 0.38 9.25
N SER A 11 2.82 0.82 8.11
CA SER A 11 2.87 0.01 6.89
C SER A 11 3.91 -1.11 7.00
N TYR A 12 5.05 -0.88 7.64
CA TYR A 12 6.05 -1.93 7.91
C TYR A 12 5.55 -2.96 8.91
N LEU A 13 4.90 -2.54 10.01
CA LEU A 13 4.31 -3.45 10.99
C LEU A 13 3.26 -4.37 10.35
N LEU A 14 2.38 -3.80 9.54
CA LEU A 14 1.36 -4.58 8.84
C LEU A 14 1.99 -5.53 7.81
N SER A 15 3.05 -5.10 7.12
CA SER A 15 3.84 -5.95 6.21
C SER A 15 4.48 -7.13 6.95
N SER A 16 5.12 -6.86 8.09
CA SER A 16 5.74 -7.91 8.91
C SER A 16 4.71 -8.90 9.44
N LEU A 17 3.54 -8.40 9.88
CA LEU A 17 2.45 -9.26 10.36
C LEU A 17 1.95 -10.19 9.25
N THR A 18 1.75 -9.67 8.04
CA THR A 18 1.31 -10.51 6.91
C THR A 18 2.35 -11.55 6.52
N GLN A 19 3.65 -11.23 6.63
CA GLN A 19 4.71 -12.20 6.38
C GLN A 19 4.72 -13.34 7.42
N VAL A 20 4.54 -13.00 8.71
CA VAL A 20 4.45 -14.00 9.78
C VAL A 20 3.27 -14.95 9.55
N ILE A 21 2.11 -14.43 9.16
CA ILE A 21 0.94 -15.24 8.85
C ILE A 21 1.18 -16.13 7.62
N ASP A 22 1.80 -15.60 6.56
CA ASP A 22 2.17 -16.38 5.37
C ASP A 22 3.09 -17.56 5.74
N ILE A 23 4.08 -17.33 6.62
CA ILE A 23 4.98 -18.39 7.10
C ILE A 23 4.21 -19.42 7.95
N ALA A 24 3.31 -18.98 8.81
CA ALA A 24 2.47 -19.86 9.60
C ALA A 24 1.57 -20.75 8.72
N ILE A 25 1.00 -20.18 7.65
CA ILE A 25 0.23 -20.93 6.63
C ILE A 25 1.11 -21.99 5.96
N CYS A 26 2.32 -21.62 5.53
CA CYS A 26 3.28 -22.52 4.89
C CYS A 26 3.60 -23.72 5.79
N ILE A 27 3.98 -23.46 7.05
CA ILE A 27 4.31 -24.49 8.05
C ILE A 27 3.08 -25.33 8.40
N GLY A 28 1.92 -24.70 8.59
CA GLY A 28 0.68 -25.39 8.96
C GLY A 28 0.22 -26.38 7.89
N ILE A 29 0.29 -26.01 6.61
CA ILE A 29 -0.05 -26.91 5.49
C ILE A 29 0.96 -28.06 5.42
N TYR A 30 2.26 -27.77 5.60
CA TYR A 30 3.30 -28.81 5.57
C TYR A 30 3.09 -29.87 6.66
N LEU A 31 2.89 -29.45 7.92
CA LEU A 31 2.63 -30.35 9.04
C LEU A 31 1.31 -31.09 8.90
N GLY A 32 0.26 -30.43 8.39
CA GLY A 32 -1.03 -31.07 8.11
C GLY A 32 -0.91 -32.21 7.10
N LEU A 33 -0.17 -32.01 6.01
CA LEU A 33 0.08 -33.03 5.00
C LEU A 33 1.02 -34.15 5.50
N ALA A 34 2.02 -33.82 6.32
CA ALA A 34 2.88 -34.80 6.95
C ALA A 34 2.08 -35.73 7.85
N ASN A 35 1.13 -35.20 8.62
CA ASN A 35 0.22 -36.02 9.44
C ASN A 35 -0.71 -36.87 8.58
N MET A 36 -1.23 -36.36 7.47
CA MET A 36 -2.04 -37.15 6.53
C MET A 36 -1.25 -38.24 5.80
N ALA A 37 0.06 -38.07 5.68
CA ALA A 37 0.98 -39.05 5.10
C ALA A 37 1.49 -40.08 6.15
N ASP A 38 0.90 -40.11 7.35
CA ASP A 38 1.30 -40.96 8.47
C ASP A 38 2.78 -40.82 8.88
N ILE A 39 3.34 -39.63 8.64
CA ILE A 39 4.71 -39.32 9.04
C ILE A 39 4.70 -38.94 10.52
N THR A 40 5.38 -39.74 11.34
CA THR A 40 5.51 -39.48 12.79
C THR A 40 6.28 -38.20 13.05
N PHE A 41 5.84 -37.48 14.08
CA PHE A 41 6.52 -36.25 14.51
C PHE A 41 7.81 -36.60 15.23
N ASP A 42 8.92 -36.57 14.50
CA ASP A 42 10.26 -36.85 14.97
C ASP A 42 11.23 -35.65 14.74
N LYS A 43 12.48 -35.83 15.19
CA LYS A 43 13.50 -34.77 15.04
C LYS A 43 13.78 -34.43 13.56
N GLU A 44 13.62 -35.41 12.65
CA GLU A 44 13.87 -35.21 11.23
C GLU A 44 12.76 -34.38 10.59
N LEU A 45 11.50 -34.63 10.94
CA LEU A 45 10.38 -33.79 10.49
C LEU A 45 10.51 -32.34 10.99
N LEU A 46 10.95 -32.18 12.25
CA LEU A 46 11.18 -30.84 12.81
C LEU A 46 12.27 -30.08 12.02
N LYS A 47 13.40 -30.72 11.73
CA LYS A 47 14.46 -30.13 10.91
C LYS A 47 13.96 -29.70 9.53
N THR A 48 13.21 -30.57 8.86
CA THR A 48 12.66 -30.30 7.53
C THR A 48 11.66 -29.15 7.58
N THR A 49 10.80 -29.10 8.61
CA THR A 49 9.83 -28.02 8.81
C THR A 49 10.52 -26.67 8.99
N ILE A 50 11.60 -26.63 9.79
CA ILE A 50 12.39 -25.41 9.98
C ILE A 50 13.03 -24.97 8.64
N LEU A 51 13.61 -25.91 7.89
CA LEU A 51 14.22 -25.62 6.59
C LEU A 51 13.19 -25.07 5.59
N VAL A 52 12.02 -25.69 5.49
CA VAL A 52 10.88 -25.25 4.66
C VAL A 52 10.48 -23.83 5.03
N GLY A 53 10.33 -23.54 6.33
CA GLY A 53 10.02 -22.19 6.83
C GLY A 53 11.11 -21.16 6.46
N MET A 54 12.38 -21.51 6.57
CA MET A 54 13.51 -20.64 6.22
C MET A 54 13.55 -20.33 4.71
N ILE A 55 13.39 -21.33 3.85
CA ILE A 55 13.34 -21.14 2.39
C ILE A 55 12.17 -20.23 2.02
N TYR A 56 10.98 -20.49 2.57
CA TYR A 56 9.79 -19.67 2.29
C TYR A 56 9.98 -18.23 2.75
N THR A 57 10.54 -18.02 3.94
CA THR A 57 10.86 -16.68 4.47
C THR A 57 11.79 -15.92 3.52
N ALA A 58 12.85 -16.54 3.04
CA ALA A 58 13.78 -15.92 2.10
C ALA A 58 13.10 -15.49 0.78
N CYS A 59 12.10 -16.26 0.30
CA CYS A 59 11.33 -15.93 -0.89
C CYS A 59 10.34 -14.78 -0.68
N VAL A 60 9.75 -14.66 0.53
CA VAL A 60 8.67 -13.69 0.81
C VAL A 60 9.19 -12.33 1.24
N VAL A 61 10.34 -12.25 1.93
CA VAL A 61 10.88 -10.99 2.50
C VAL A 61 10.98 -9.87 1.46
N LYS A 62 11.40 -10.15 0.23
CA LYS A 62 11.52 -9.15 -0.85
C LYS A 62 10.17 -8.67 -1.42
N GLY A 63 9.06 -9.36 -1.14
CA GLY A 63 7.73 -9.09 -1.71
C GLY A 63 6.78 -8.29 -0.80
N GLY A 64 7.11 -8.10 0.48
CA GLY A 64 6.17 -7.61 1.48
C GLY A 64 5.71 -6.15 1.33
N VAL A 65 6.52 -5.28 0.75
CA VAL A 65 6.23 -3.83 0.66
C VAL A 65 5.20 -3.48 -0.41
N ILE A 66 4.94 -4.36 -1.37
CA ILE A 66 4.11 -4.07 -2.55
C ILE A 66 2.62 -4.03 -2.22
N PHE A 67 2.15 -4.73 -1.18
CA PHE A 67 0.71 -4.91 -0.87
C PHE A 67 -0.02 -3.65 -0.42
N TYR A 68 0.69 -2.63 0.06
CA TYR A 68 0.10 -1.42 0.64
C TYR A 68 -0.08 -0.28 -0.35
N LYS A 69 0.47 -0.39 -1.56
CA LYS A 69 0.23 0.59 -2.62
C LYS A 69 -1.20 0.45 -3.15
N SER A 70 -1.95 1.55 -3.11
CA SER A 70 -3.36 1.62 -3.53
C SER A 70 -3.58 1.25 -5.01
N ASN A 71 -2.58 1.47 -5.86
CA ASN A 71 -2.67 1.33 -7.33
C ASN A 71 -2.27 -0.04 -7.89
N ILE A 72 -2.12 -1.07 -7.06
CA ILE A 72 -1.74 -2.40 -7.57
C ILE A 72 -2.99 -3.16 -8.02
N LYS A 73 -2.97 -3.71 -9.22
CA LYS A 73 -4.03 -4.56 -9.74
C LYS A 73 -4.00 -5.95 -9.05
N ASP A 74 -5.17 -6.58 -8.88
CA ASP A 74 -5.26 -7.89 -8.22
C ASP A 74 -4.44 -8.96 -8.93
N VAL A 75 -4.35 -8.88 -10.27
CA VAL A 75 -3.50 -9.75 -11.09
C VAL A 75 -2.01 -9.68 -10.69
N GLN A 76 -1.50 -8.50 -10.33
CA GLN A 76 -0.10 -8.35 -9.89
C GLN A 76 0.17 -9.04 -8.55
N VAL A 77 -0.85 -9.10 -7.67
CA VAL A 77 -0.76 -9.85 -6.40
C VAL A 77 -0.65 -11.34 -6.67
N VAL A 78 -1.48 -11.87 -7.57
CA VAL A 78 -1.45 -13.30 -7.96
C VAL A 78 -0.10 -13.66 -8.60
N LEU A 79 0.40 -12.83 -9.52
CA LEU A 79 1.71 -13.04 -10.15
C LEU A 79 2.86 -13.03 -9.13
N LEU A 80 2.78 -12.17 -8.12
CA LEU A 80 3.78 -12.13 -7.05
C LEU A 80 3.75 -13.42 -6.21
N VAL A 81 2.56 -13.92 -5.87
CA VAL A 81 2.41 -15.20 -5.15
C VAL A 81 2.96 -16.33 -5.99
N LEU A 82 2.61 -16.37 -7.28
CA LEU A 82 3.11 -17.39 -8.23
C LEU A 82 4.65 -17.39 -8.28
N ARG A 83 5.26 -16.21 -8.39
CA ARG A 83 6.72 -16.08 -8.35
C ARG A 83 7.31 -16.61 -7.03
N ASN A 84 6.73 -16.23 -5.89
CA ASN A 84 7.25 -16.62 -4.58
C ASN A 84 7.13 -18.13 -4.34
N VAL A 85 5.97 -18.72 -4.68
CA VAL A 85 5.75 -20.17 -4.58
C VAL A 85 6.62 -20.93 -5.58
N GLY A 86 6.81 -20.40 -6.80
CA GLY A 86 7.72 -20.98 -7.79
C GLY A 86 9.17 -21.01 -7.31
N LEU A 87 9.68 -19.88 -6.78
CA LEU A 87 11.03 -19.81 -6.20
C LEU A 87 11.18 -20.74 -4.98
N PHE A 88 10.16 -20.78 -4.13
CA PHE A 88 10.12 -21.70 -2.99
C PHE A 88 10.19 -23.17 -3.44
N THR A 89 9.39 -23.55 -4.45
CA THR A 89 9.38 -24.92 -4.99
C THR A 89 10.74 -25.29 -5.57
N LEU A 90 11.35 -24.41 -6.37
CA LEU A 90 12.69 -24.62 -6.90
C LEU A 90 13.75 -24.75 -5.79
N GLY A 91 13.69 -23.85 -4.79
CA GLY A 91 14.60 -23.88 -3.65
C GLY A 91 14.44 -25.17 -2.81
N SER A 92 13.21 -25.61 -2.57
CA SER A 92 12.92 -26.83 -1.81
C SER A 92 13.36 -28.09 -2.56
N LEU A 93 13.13 -28.17 -3.88
CA LEU A 93 13.59 -29.28 -4.72
C LEU A 93 15.11 -29.44 -4.72
N PHE A 94 15.84 -28.34 -4.55
CA PHE A 94 17.30 -28.36 -4.54
C PHE A 94 17.89 -28.59 -3.15
N LEU A 95 17.38 -27.91 -2.12
CA LEU A 95 17.99 -27.90 -0.79
C LEU A 95 17.58 -29.09 0.08
N ILE A 96 16.36 -29.61 -0.05
CA ILE A 96 15.90 -30.72 0.77
C ILE A 96 16.70 -32.03 0.47
N PRO A 97 16.96 -32.41 -0.81
CA PRO A 97 17.73 -33.61 -1.09
C PRO A 97 19.19 -33.55 -0.63
N LEU A 98 19.79 -32.33 -0.61
CA LEU A 98 21.19 -32.15 -0.23
C LEU A 98 21.49 -32.44 1.24
N GLY A 99 20.49 -32.39 2.11
CA GLY A 99 20.68 -32.45 3.56
C GLY A 99 20.13 -33.72 4.23
N GLU A 100 19.81 -34.78 3.47
CA GLU A 100 19.20 -36.00 4.00
C GLU A 100 17.90 -35.78 4.79
N PHE A 101 17.17 -34.73 4.43
CA PHE A 101 15.90 -34.34 5.08
C PHE A 101 14.76 -35.26 4.63
N ARG A 102 13.84 -35.53 5.54
CA ARG A 102 12.68 -36.37 5.26
C ARG A 102 11.71 -35.67 4.31
N MET A 103 11.57 -36.20 3.09
CA MET A 103 10.65 -35.67 2.09
C MET A 103 9.24 -36.19 2.27
N LEU A 104 8.25 -35.36 1.94
CA LEU A 104 6.89 -35.83 1.70
C LEU A 104 6.86 -36.70 0.44
N PRO A 105 5.99 -37.74 0.38
CA PRO A 105 5.72 -38.46 -0.86
C PRO A 105 5.38 -37.48 -2.00
N LEU A 106 5.74 -37.87 -3.24
CA LEU A 106 5.59 -36.97 -4.39
C LEU A 106 4.16 -36.44 -4.56
N SER A 107 3.14 -37.24 -4.33
CA SER A 107 1.73 -36.87 -4.38
C SER A 107 1.39 -35.78 -3.36
N TYR A 108 1.85 -35.91 -2.13
CA TYR A 108 1.66 -34.91 -1.07
C TYR A 108 2.49 -33.64 -1.32
N SER A 109 3.68 -33.74 -1.93
CA SER A 109 4.49 -32.59 -2.30
C SER A 109 3.83 -31.75 -3.39
N LEU A 110 3.22 -32.37 -4.40
CA LEU A 110 2.45 -31.67 -5.42
C LEU A 110 1.21 -31.00 -4.81
N LEU A 111 0.47 -31.72 -3.98
CA LEU A 111 -0.69 -31.17 -3.27
C LEU A 111 -0.29 -29.98 -2.38
N TYR A 112 0.85 -30.06 -1.70
CA TYR A 112 1.40 -29.00 -0.88
C TYR A 112 1.61 -27.69 -1.67
N VAL A 113 2.24 -27.77 -2.83
CA VAL A 113 2.49 -26.58 -3.68
C VAL A 113 1.18 -25.93 -4.12
N VAL A 114 0.19 -26.73 -4.53
CA VAL A 114 -1.13 -26.23 -4.93
C VAL A 114 -1.86 -25.59 -3.76
N LEU A 115 -1.91 -26.26 -2.60
CA LEU A 115 -2.57 -25.72 -1.41
C LEU A 115 -1.88 -24.46 -0.90
N LEU A 116 -0.54 -24.41 -0.91
CA LEU A 116 0.22 -23.24 -0.52
C LEU A 116 -0.08 -22.05 -1.44
N PHE A 117 -0.13 -22.26 -2.76
CA PHE A 117 -0.48 -21.22 -3.72
C PHE A 117 -1.90 -20.70 -3.49
N CYS A 118 -2.89 -21.61 -3.38
CA CYS A 118 -4.28 -21.23 -3.18
C CYS A 118 -4.48 -20.50 -1.84
N ALA A 119 -3.91 -21.00 -0.75
CA ALA A 119 -4.03 -20.40 0.58
C ALA A 119 -3.36 -19.03 0.65
N SER A 120 -2.15 -18.87 0.08
CA SER A 120 -1.46 -17.59 0.03
C SER A 120 -2.19 -16.56 -0.84
N CYS A 121 -2.75 -16.98 -1.98
CA CYS A 121 -3.58 -16.10 -2.82
C CYS A 121 -4.83 -15.64 -2.06
N LEU A 122 -5.57 -16.58 -1.47
CA LEU A 122 -6.79 -16.30 -0.71
C LEU A 122 -6.51 -15.35 0.46
N PHE A 123 -5.49 -15.65 1.25
CA PHE A 123 -5.09 -14.81 2.38
C PHE A 123 -4.73 -13.37 1.93
N ARG A 124 -3.90 -13.23 0.90
CA ARG A 124 -3.45 -11.90 0.45
C ARG A 124 -4.56 -11.08 -0.19
N LEU A 125 -5.45 -11.72 -0.96
CA LEU A 125 -6.62 -11.04 -1.54
C LEU A 125 -7.62 -10.65 -0.45
N SER A 126 -7.88 -11.51 0.54
CA SER A 126 -8.77 -11.19 1.66
C SER A 126 -8.23 -10.04 2.52
N MET A 127 -6.93 -10.05 2.86
CA MET A 127 -6.29 -8.94 3.58
C MET A 127 -6.40 -7.63 2.81
N ARG A 128 -6.25 -7.67 1.49
CA ARG A 128 -6.44 -6.48 0.65
C ARG A 128 -7.88 -5.95 0.72
N LEU A 129 -8.88 -6.82 0.67
CA LEU A 129 -10.28 -6.44 0.82
C LEU A 129 -10.56 -5.82 2.20
N VAL A 130 -10.01 -6.41 3.27
CA VAL A 130 -10.13 -5.88 4.64
C VAL A 130 -9.52 -4.48 4.73
N ILE A 131 -8.30 -4.28 4.21
CA ILE A 131 -7.63 -2.96 4.20
C ILE A 131 -8.46 -1.95 3.40
N LYS A 132 -9.00 -2.34 2.24
CA LYS A 132 -9.86 -1.50 1.42
C LYS A 132 -11.12 -1.08 2.17
N GLN A 133 -11.81 -2.03 2.81
CA GLN A 133 -12.99 -1.75 3.63
C GLN A 133 -12.67 -0.87 4.85
N TYR A 134 -11.52 -1.11 5.51
CA TYR A 134 -11.07 -0.30 6.62
C TYR A 134 -10.85 1.17 6.22
N ARG A 135 -10.26 1.41 5.05
CA ARG A 135 -10.05 2.77 4.50
C ARG A 135 -11.35 3.45 4.08
N MET A 136 -12.37 2.68 3.68
CA MET A 136 -13.69 3.24 3.30
C MET A 136 -14.49 3.77 4.48
N LYS A 137 -14.22 3.33 5.72
CA LYS A 137 -14.92 3.84 6.91
C LYS A 137 -14.61 5.33 7.08
N GLU A 138 -15.63 6.15 7.25
CA GLU A 138 -15.51 7.62 7.36
C GLU A 138 -14.52 8.06 8.43
N LYS A 139 -14.46 7.37 9.57
CA LYS A 139 -13.54 7.65 10.68
C LYS A 139 -12.06 7.52 10.29
N ASN A 140 -11.75 6.72 9.27
CA ASN A 140 -10.39 6.39 8.86
C ASN A 140 -9.98 7.12 7.56
N ARG A 141 -10.86 7.94 6.99
CA ARG A 141 -10.54 8.76 5.82
C ARG A 141 -9.69 9.96 6.25
N LYS A 142 -8.74 10.30 5.40
CA LYS A 142 -7.93 11.50 5.55
C LYS A 142 -8.70 12.68 4.98
N ASN A 143 -8.92 13.70 5.81
CA ASN A 143 -9.52 14.96 5.37
C ASN A 143 -8.49 15.74 4.54
N VAL A 144 -8.89 16.13 3.35
CA VAL A 144 -8.03 16.81 2.37
C VAL A 144 -8.68 18.11 1.94
N ILE A 145 -7.87 19.17 1.81
CA ILE A 145 -8.25 20.39 1.14
C ILE A 145 -7.34 20.67 -0.05
N LEU A 146 -7.90 21.34 -1.04
CA LEU A 146 -7.21 21.74 -2.26
C LEU A 146 -7.02 23.26 -2.28
N VAL A 147 -5.87 23.72 -2.74
CA VAL A 147 -5.58 25.15 -2.85
C VAL A 147 -5.15 25.46 -4.28
N GLY A 148 -5.96 26.25 -4.97
CA GLY A 148 -5.85 26.53 -6.40
C GLY A 148 -6.70 25.59 -7.25
N SER A 149 -7.37 26.13 -8.26
CA SER A 149 -8.31 25.42 -9.15
C SER A 149 -7.70 25.12 -10.53
N THR A 150 -6.43 24.75 -10.56
CA THR A 150 -5.82 24.28 -11.81
C THR A 150 -6.42 22.95 -12.25
N GLU A 151 -6.34 22.65 -13.53
CA GLU A 151 -6.86 21.40 -14.10
C GLU A 151 -6.34 20.15 -13.37
N ASN A 152 -5.08 20.16 -12.93
CA ASN A 152 -4.49 19.09 -12.16
C ASN A 152 -5.16 18.88 -10.79
N ASN A 153 -5.49 19.98 -10.08
CA ASN A 153 -6.21 19.89 -8.81
C ASN A 153 -7.66 19.47 -9.01
N VAL A 154 -8.32 19.92 -10.07
CA VAL A 154 -9.68 19.49 -10.41
C VAL A 154 -9.72 17.98 -10.70
N ASN A 155 -8.79 17.49 -11.51
CA ASN A 155 -8.66 16.06 -11.81
C ASN A 155 -8.34 15.23 -10.57
N LEU A 156 -7.45 15.75 -9.71
CA LEU A 156 -7.09 15.11 -8.43
C LEU A 156 -8.30 15.03 -7.49
N ALA A 157 -9.08 16.10 -7.37
CA ALA A 157 -10.32 16.11 -6.59
C ALA A 157 -11.31 15.08 -7.11
N HIS A 158 -11.51 15.06 -8.44
CA HIS A 158 -12.41 14.11 -9.08
C HIS A 158 -11.98 12.65 -8.84
N GLU A 159 -10.68 12.35 -8.98
CA GLU A 159 -10.14 11.02 -8.70
C GLU A 159 -10.36 10.61 -7.24
N MET A 160 -10.07 11.50 -6.28
CA MET A 160 -10.26 11.24 -4.85
C MET A 160 -11.72 11.00 -4.48
N MET A 161 -12.66 11.72 -5.12
CA MET A 161 -14.10 11.62 -4.84
C MET A 161 -14.72 10.41 -5.54
N THR A 162 -14.28 10.09 -6.75
CA THR A 162 -14.77 8.93 -7.52
C THR A 162 -14.29 7.60 -6.93
N HIS A 163 -13.15 7.62 -6.24
CA HIS A 163 -12.53 6.42 -5.69
C HIS A 163 -12.39 6.46 -4.15
N PRO A 164 -13.48 6.32 -3.39
CA PRO A 164 -13.47 6.44 -1.92
C PRO A 164 -12.60 5.38 -1.22
N TYR A 165 -12.24 4.29 -1.91
CA TYR A 165 -11.33 3.27 -1.39
C TYR A 165 -9.87 3.74 -1.27
N HIS A 166 -9.51 4.89 -1.84
CA HIS A 166 -8.22 5.54 -1.58
C HIS A 166 -8.13 6.10 -0.15
N GLY A 167 -9.27 6.21 0.54
CA GLY A 167 -9.33 6.66 1.93
C GLY A 167 -9.19 8.17 2.10
N TYR A 168 -9.53 8.95 1.08
CA TYR A 168 -9.56 10.40 1.12
C TYR A 168 -10.99 10.92 1.24
N ARG A 169 -11.15 12.05 1.94
CA ARG A 169 -12.36 12.87 1.99
C ARG A 169 -11.97 14.29 1.61
N VAL A 170 -12.38 14.71 0.45
CA VAL A 170 -12.20 16.10 0.01
C VAL A 170 -13.19 16.97 0.77
N CYS A 171 -12.68 17.86 1.63
CA CYS A 171 -13.50 18.78 2.42
C CYS A 171 -13.92 20.02 1.60
N GLY A 172 -13.16 20.36 0.57
CA GLY A 172 -13.41 21.49 -0.32
C GLY A 172 -12.12 22.09 -0.87
N TYR A 173 -12.25 23.23 -1.53
CA TYR A 173 -11.12 23.91 -2.13
C TYR A 173 -11.10 25.41 -1.83
N PHE A 174 -9.91 26.00 -1.91
CA PHE A 174 -9.65 27.42 -1.82
C PHE A 174 -9.09 27.94 -3.14
N ASP A 175 -9.63 29.07 -3.62
CA ASP A 175 -9.06 29.79 -4.76
C ASP A 175 -9.39 31.28 -4.65
N PHE A 176 -8.84 32.09 -5.56
CA PHE A 176 -9.15 33.52 -5.63
C PHE A 176 -10.60 33.79 -6.04
N GLU A 177 -11.17 32.91 -6.87
CA GLU A 177 -12.55 32.93 -7.34
C GLU A 177 -13.12 31.49 -7.37
N GLU A 178 -14.44 31.37 -7.26
CA GLU A 178 -15.13 30.10 -7.37
C GLU A 178 -15.00 29.55 -8.81
N ASN A 179 -14.60 28.29 -8.94
CA ASN A 179 -14.40 27.64 -10.22
C ASN A 179 -15.45 26.56 -10.48
N ILE A 180 -16.25 26.79 -11.52
CA ILE A 180 -17.34 25.89 -11.95
C ILE A 180 -16.83 24.49 -12.38
N LYS A 181 -15.52 24.34 -12.67
CA LYS A 181 -14.92 23.08 -13.06
C LYS A 181 -14.84 22.06 -11.92
N PHE A 182 -14.86 22.50 -10.67
CA PHE A 182 -15.03 21.58 -9.55
C PHE A 182 -16.45 21.01 -9.57
N SER A 183 -16.57 19.72 -9.23
CA SER A 183 -17.88 19.09 -9.15
C SER A 183 -18.73 19.77 -8.06
N LYS A 184 -20.06 19.66 -8.16
CA LYS A 184 -20.97 20.21 -7.14
C LYS A 184 -20.73 19.67 -5.73
N ASP A 185 -20.02 18.54 -5.63
CA ASP A 185 -19.71 17.89 -4.36
C ASP A 185 -18.41 18.44 -3.72
N CYS A 186 -17.67 19.32 -4.40
CA CYS A 186 -16.47 19.97 -3.89
C CYS A 186 -16.76 21.43 -3.55
N GLU A 187 -16.96 21.71 -2.27
CA GLU A 187 -17.37 23.03 -1.76
C GLU A 187 -16.26 24.07 -1.90
N TYR A 188 -16.62 25.28 -2.33
CA TYR A 188 -15.74 26.43 -2.29
C TYR A 188 -15.67 26.98 -0.86
N LEU A 189 -14.47 26.90 -0.25
CA LEU A 189 -14.26 27.27 1.16
C LEU A 189 -13.76 28.72 1.34
N GLY A 190 -13.37 29.39 0.26
CA GLY A 190 -12.91 30.76 0.32
C GLY A 190 -11.57 31.01 -0.37
N ARG A 191 -10.93 32.13 0.00
CA ARG A 191 -9.67 32.59 -0.62
C ARG A 191 -8.44 31.91 -0.01
N PRO A 192 -7.30 31.78 -0.75
CA PRO A 192 -6.09 31.12 -0.27
C PRO A 192 -5.53 31.68 1.04
N LYS A 193 -5.72 32.95 1.33
CA LYS A 193 -5.31 33.58 2.61
C LYS A 193 -6.08 33.06 3.82
N GLN A 194 -7.26 32.47 3.63
CA GLN A 194 -8.11 31.94 4.70
C GLN A 194 -7.78 30.48 5.04
N VAL A 195 -6.90 29.84 4.28
CA VAL A 195 -6.51 28.42 4.47
C VAL A 195 -5.96 28.18 5.87
N VAL A 196 -5.04 29.02 6.34
CA VAL A 196 -4.42 28.85 7.66
C VAL A 196 -5.45 28.94 8.77
N ASP A 197 -6.41 29.87 8.64
CA ASP A 197 -7.46 30.03 9.63
C ASP A 197 -8.44 28.85 9.62
N TYR A 198 -8.78 28.34 8.45
CA TYR A 198 -9.57 27.12 8.31
C TYR A 198 -8.87 25.91 8.93
N LEU A 199 -7.56 25.76 8.74
CA LEU A 199 -6.76 24.68 9.32
C LEU A 199 -6.70 24.72 10.85
N LYS A 200 -6.83 25.90 11.48
CA LYS A 200 -6.90 26.04 12.95
C LYS A 200 -8.19 25.46 13.54
N HIS A 201 -9.29 25.58 12.81
CA HIS A 201 -10.62 25.22 13.30
C HIS A 201 -11.09 23.85 12.80
N ASN A 202 -10.44 23.27 11.78
CA ASN A 202 -10.85 22.02 11.16
C ASN A 202 -9.71 21.00 11.18
N LYS A 203 -10.03 19.74 11.43
CA LYS A 203 -9.07 18.65 11.44
C LYS A 203 -8.77 18.20 10.02
N ILE A 204 -7.73 18.75 9.42
CA ILE A 204 -7.25 18.43 8.07
C ILE A 204 -5.95 17.63 8.18
N ASN A 205 -5.82 16.59 7.37
CA ASN A 205 -4.63 15.73 7.33
C ASN A 205 -3.66 16.13 6.21
N GLU A 206 -4.19 16.53 5.06
CA GLU A 206 -3.37 16.81 3.88
C GLU A 206 -3.86 18.06 3.13
N VAL A 207 -2.91 18.84 2.62
CA VAL A 207 -3.16 20.05 1.80
C VAL A 207 -2.46 19.87 0.47
N TYR A 208 -3.21 19.97 -0.63
CA TYR A 208 -2.68 19.92 -2.00
C TYR A 208 -2.72 21.32 -2.60
N CYS A 209 -1.54 21.92 -2.80
CA CYS A 209 -1.41 23.29 -3.27
C CYS A 209 -0.91 23.33 -4.71
N CYS A 210 -1.67 24.01 -5.57
CA CYS A 210 -1.35 24.25 -6.99
C CYS A 210 -1.41 25.75 -7.34
N LEU A 211 -1.07 26.62 -6.39
CA LEU A 211 -1.00 28.05 -6.64
C LEU A 211 0.22 28.39 -7.51
N PRO A 212 0.11 29.40 -8.41
CA PRO A 212 1.25 29.90 -9.17
C PRO A 212 2.31 30.50 -8.25
N SER A 213 3.59 30.40 -8.67
CA SER A 213 4.76 30.87 -7.90
C SER A 213 4.71 32.36 -7.51
N ARG A 214 3.93 33.18 -8.22
CA ARG A 214 3.68 34.58 -7.87
C ARG A 214 3.03 34.75 -6.49
N ASN A 215 2.34 33.75 -5.99
CA ASN A 215 1.69 33.74 -4.67
C ASN A 215 2.57 33.10 -3.58
N ARG A 216 3.89 33.25 -3.71
CA ARG A 216 4.90 32.62 -2.85
C ARG A 216 4.67 32.86 -1.37
N GLU A 217 4.28 34.05 -0.98
CA GLU A 217 4.04 34.39 0.44
C GLU A 217 2.93 33.52 1.05
N VAL A 218 1.79 33.41 0.36
CA VAL A 218 0.66 32.58 0.81
C VAL A 218 1.04 31.09 0.84
N ILE A 219 1.78 30.61 -0.16
CA ILE A 219 2.26 29.22 -0.21
C ILE A 219 3.17 28.93 0.98
N LEU A 220 4.12 29.83 1.28
CA LEU A 220 5.04 29.68 2.39
C LEU A 220 4.32 29.72 3.75
N GLU A 221 3.33 30.60 3.91
CA GLU A 221 2.52 30.68 5.13
C GLU A 221 1.77 29.37 5.40
N ILE A 222 1.09 28.85 4.37
CA ILE A 222 0.37 27.55 4.46
C ILE A 222 1.35 26.43 4.77
N MET A 223 2.48 26.37 4.06
CA MET A 223 3.50 25.34 4.25
C MET A 223 4.09 25.38 5.66
N HIS A 224 4.42 26.56 6.18
CA HIS A 224 4.93 26.73 7.56
C HIS A 224 3.92 26.24 8.60
N TYR A 225 2.65 26.63 8.42
CA TYR A 225 1.59 26.16 9.32
C TYR A 225 1.46 24.64 9.26
N CYS A 226 1.45 24.04 8.07
CA CYS A 226 1.34 22.60 7.89
C CYS A 226 2.48 21.84 8.56
N VAL A 227 3.73 22.31 8.37
CA VAL A 227 4.92 21.70 9.00
C VAL A 227 4.83 21.75 10.53
N LYS A 228 4.39 22.89 11.09
CA LYS A 228 4.28 23.09 12.54
C LYS A 228 3.19 22.24 13.19
N ASN A 229 2.10 21.97 12.46
CA ASN A 229 0.89 21.30 12.99
C ASN A 229 0.68 19.88 12.46
N ILE A 230 1.73 19.26 11.91
CA ILE A 230 1.69 17.85 11.46
C ILE A 230 0.64 17.62 10.34
N VAL A 231 0.40 18.62 9.51
CA VAL A 231 -0.42 18.51 8.30
C VAL A 231 0.51 18.24 7.11
N HIS A 232 0.21 17.25 6.29
CA HIS A 232 1.02 16.98 5.10
C HIS A 232 0.74 18.01 4.01
N PHE A 233 1.78 18.70 3.55
CA PHE A 233 1.70 19.64 2.47
C PHE A 233 2.27 19.05 1.19
N TYR A 234 1.48 19.05 0.12
CA TYR A 234 1.87 18.59 -1.21
C TYR A 234 1.78 19.73 -2.21
N SER A 235 2.88 20.01 -2.88
CA SER A 235 2.87 20.92 -4.04
C SER A 235 2.51 20.13 -5.29
N VAL A 236 1.40 20.50 -5.93
CA VAL A 236 0.96 19.92 -7.20
C VAL A 236 1.49 20.76 -8.35
N PRO A 237 2.44 20.26 -9.16
CA PRO A 237 3.00 21.06 -10.24
C PRO A 237 1.95 21.31 -11.32
N ASN A 238 1.90 22.56 -11.81
CA ASN A 238 1.09 22.90 -12.96
C ASN A 238 1.85 22.52 -14.25
N VAL A 239 1.71 21.29 -14.68
CA VAL A 239 2.44 20.73 -15.84
C VAL A 239 1.81 21.15 -17.18
N SER A 240 0.59 21.67 -17.17
CA SER A 240 -0.14 22.06 -18.39
C SER A 240 0.61 23.05 -19.28
N ASN A 241 1.50 23.87 -18.71
CA ASN A 241 2.32 24.83 -19.45
C ASN A 241 3.61 24.22 -20.05
N TYR A 242 3.93 22.97 -19.74
CA TYR A 242 5.17 22.31 -20.16
C TYR A 242 4.97 21.15 -21.12
N ILE A 243 3.71 20.73 -21.36
CA ILE A 243 3.41 19.61 -22.26
C ILE A 243 3.22 20.12 -23.69
N GLN A 244 4.29 20.57 -24.32
CA GLN A 244 4.39 20.54 -25.79
C GLN A 244 5.19 19.33 -26.30
N HIS A 245 5.81 18.56 -25.41
CA HIS A 245 6.52 17.31 -25.76
C HIS A 245 6.18 16.20 -24.78
N ARG A 246 6.06 14.96 -25.27
CA ARG A 246 5.86 13.75 -24.44
C ARG A 246 6.97 13.65 -23.41
N MET A 247 6.70 14.03 -22.18
CA MET A 247 7.60 13.79 -21.06
C MET A 247 7.27 12.44 -20.42
N HIS A 248 8.22 11.53 -20.39
CA HIS A 248 8.16 10.37 -19.52
C HIS A 248 8.55 10.81 -18.10
N LEU A 249 7.59 10.80 -17.19
CA LEU A 249 7.85 10.97 -15.76
C LEU A 249 8.57 9.71 -15.26
N CYS A 250 9.90 9.73 -15.24
CA CYS A 250 10.67 8.78 -14.47
C CYS A 250 10.54 9.16 -13.00
N MET A 251 9.81 8.36 -12.20
CA MET A 251 9.94 8.43 -10.77
C MET A 251 11.32 7.86 -10.41
N LEU A 252 12.28 8.74 -10.15
CA LEU A 252 13.51 8.39 -9.46
C LEU A 252 13.13 8.06 -8.02
N GLY A 253 12.97 6.76 -7.78
CA GLY A 253 12.78 6.23 -6.44
C GLY A 253 14.06 6.39 -5.62
N LYS A 254 13.97 7.00 -4.48
CA LYS A 254 14.79 6.71 -3.30
C LYS A 254 13.87 6.30 -2.17
#